data_a84a2250ba3a01a5eca59f693b8d325a
#
_entry.id   a84a2250ba3a01a5eca59f693b8d325a
#
_cell.length_a   1.000
_cell.length_b   1.000
_cell.length_c   1.000
_cell.angle_alpha   90.00
_cell.angle_beta   90.00
_cell.angle_gamma   90.00
#
_symmetry.space_group_name_H-M   'P 1'
#
loop_
_entity.id
_entity.type
_entity.pdbx_description
1 polymer ?
#
loop_
_entity_poly.entity_id
_entity_poly.type
_entity_poly.pdbx_seq_one_letter_code
_entity_poly.pdbx_strand_id
1 'polypeptide(L)'
;ENGNWLPHLHFQIILDLLGEKTNFPGVGEEYLIDVWSKISPDPNLILKIPNSFFDNNKNFEDILKKRKKNISRNLTISYNKPLHMLEAKDQYFFDRYGRRYLDCVNNISHVGHSNSHVHNSMINQNLKLNTNTRYLYDVINEYSDKLLSKFPEKLNKIFFVCTGSEANDLAYRIAQTYTKSKDVFVINNAYHGHTNSLIDLSPYKFDGKGGLGKKDYIHVLEMPDPLRGKWKY
;
A
#
# COMPACT_ATOMS: atom_id res chain seq x y z
N GLU A 1 21.16 -16.46 -15.71
CA GLU A 1 20.14 -16.50 -14.65
C GLU A 1 19.86 -15.07 -14.21
N ASN A 2 18.61 -14.62 -14.37
CA ASN A 2 18.22 -13.21 -14.11
C ASN A 2 17.98 -12.88 -12.63
N GLY A 3 18.52 -13.67 -11.69
CA GLY A 3 18.47 -13.38 -10.26
C GLY A 3 17.09 -12.96 -9.70
N ASN A 4 15.98 -13.46 -10.25
CA ASN A 4 14.60 -13.06 -9.92
C ASN A 4 14.22 -11.60 -10.24
N TRP A 5 14.94 -10.93 -11.13
CA TRP A 5 14.56 -9.63 -11.64
C TRP A 5 13.44 -9.75 -12.68
N LEU A 6 12.65 -8.68 -12.82
CA LEU A 6 11.71 -8.57 -13.94
C LEU A 6 12.46 -8.72 -15.26
N PRO A 7 11.84 -9.32 -16.30
CA PRO A 7 12.45 -9.39 -17.61
C PRO A 7 12.91 -8.01 -18.07
N HIS A 8 14.18 -7.86 -18.31
CA HIS A 8 14.79 -6.60 -18.76
C HIS A 8 15.95 -6.90 -19.70
N LEU A 9 16.24 -5.96 -20.57
CA LEU A 9 17.37 -6.03 -21.48
C LEU A 9 18.63 -5.49 -20.79
N HIS A 10 19.68 -6.29 -20.75
CA HIS A 10 21.01 -5.81 -20.43
C HIS A 10 21.69 -5.35 -21.71
N PHE A 11 22.08 -4.11 -21.75
CA PHE A 11 22.85 -3.54 -22.86
C PHE A 11 24.02 -2.76 -22.30
N GLN A 12 25.23 -3.15 -22.69
CA GLN A 12 26.47 -2.54 -22.25
C GLN A 12 27.37 -2.27 -23.45
N ILE A 13 28.00 -1.12 -23.47
CA ILE A 13 29.09 -0.80 -24.41
C ILE A 13 30.39 -1.10 -23.68
N ILE A 14 31.26 -1.88 -24.32
CA ILE A 14 32.56 -2.23 -23.76
C ILE A 14 33.61 -1.80 -24.80
N LEU A 15 34.52 -0.90 -24.41
CA LEU A 15 35.56 -0.39 -25.28
C LEU A 15 36.80 -1.30 -25.30
N ASP A 16 37.03 -2.01 -24.19
CA ASP A 16 38.18 -2.92 -24.05
C ASP A 16 37.74 -4.16 -23.25
N LEU A 17 37.97 -5.33 -23.80
CA LEU A 17 37.66 -6.61 -23.16
C LEU A 17 38.76 -7.09 -22.20
N LEU A 18 39.84 -6.29 -22.05
CA LEU A 18 40.97 -6.63 -21.17
C LEU A 18 41.57 -8.03 -21.45
N GLY A 19 41.53 -8.47 -22.72
CA GLY A 19 41.99 -9.78 -23.15
C GLY A 19 40.98 -10.94 -23.02
N GLU A 20 39.80 -10.71 -22.45
CA GLU A 20 38.74 -11.70 -22.36
C GLU A 20 38.01 -11.87 -23.70
N LYS A 21 37.71 -13.12 -24.08
CA LYS A 21 37.09 -13.42 -25.38
C LYS A 21 35.57 -13.64 -25.30
N THR A 22 35.06 -14.07 -24.17
CA THR A 22 33.67 -14.55 -24.07
C THR A 22 32.93 -14.26 -22.76
N ASN A 23 33.60 -13.97 -21.66
CA ASN A 23 32.98 -13.83 -20.34
C ASN A 23 33.37 -12.50 -19.69
N PHE A 24 32.86 -11.40 -20.23
CA PHE A 24 33.04 -10.14 -19.56
C PHE A 24 32.10 -10.09 -18.32
N PRO A 25 32.60 -9.77 -17.12
CA PRO A 25 31.78 -9.74 -15.92
C PRO A 25 30.68 -8.68 -16.04
N GLY A 26 29.45 -9.07 -15.78
CA GLY A 26 28.29 -8.17 -15.75
C GLY A 26 28.24 -7.26 -14.53
N VAL A 27 29.10 -7.51 -13.54
CA VAL A 27 29.23 -6.72 -12.30
C VAL A 27 30.72 -6.55 -12.01
N GLY A 28 31.14 -5.29 -11.86
CA GLY A 28 32.53 -4.96 -11.52
C GLY A 28 32.76 -4.91 -10.01
N GLU A 29 33.98 -5.19 -9.59
CA GLU A 29 34.44 -5.00 -8.22
C GLU A 29 34.47 -3.50 -7.86
N GLU A 30 34.00 -3.14 -6.67
CA GLU A 30 33.86 -1.73 -6.25
C GLU A 30 35.19 -0.96 -6.31
N TYR A 31 36.30 -1.58 -5.97
CA TYR A 31 37.61 -0.94 -6.03
C TYR A 31 38.16 -0.72 -7.46
N LEU A 32 37.50 -1.29 -8.49
CA LEU A 32 37.83 -1.08 -9.90
C LEU A 32 36.83 -0.14 -10.62
N ILE A 33 35.97 0.55 -9.89
CA ILE A 33 34.91 1.38 -10.47
C ILE A 33 35.42 2.42 -11.48
N ASP A 34 36.59 2.99 -11.21
CA ASP A 34 37.23 3.97 -12.12
C ASP A 34 37.68 3.35 -13.45
N VAL A 35 38.12 2.09 -13.42
CA VAL A 35 38.48 1.32 -14.61
C VAL A 35 37.23 0.97 -15.41
N TRP A 36 36.23 0.38 -14.73
CA TRP A 36 34.95 -0.02 -15.34
C TRP A 36 34.24 1.16 -15.99
N SER A 37 34.21 2.32 -15.33
CA SER A 37 33.58 3.53 -15.86
C SER A 37 34.25 4.05 -17.13
N LYS A 38 35.54 3.84 -17.27
CA LYS A 38 36.29 4.27 -18.46
C LYS A 38 36.11 3.36 -19.67
N ILE A 39 35.99 2.05 -19.44
CA ILE A 39 35.85 1.05 -20.52
C ILE A 39 34.39 0.71 -20.84
N SER A 40 33.46 1.11 -20.01
CA SER A 40 32.01 0.90 -20.19
C SER A 40 31.29 2.26 -20.21
N PRO A 41 31.36 3.01 -21.31
CA PRO A 41 30.69 4.30 -21.43
C PRO A 41 29.16 4.13 -21.40
N ASP A 42 28.47 5.25 -21.17
CA ASP A 42 27.02 5.29 -21.13
C ASP A 42 26.39 4.67 -22.39
N PRO A 43 25.60 3.58 -22.27
CA PRO A 43 24.92 2.95 -23.39
C PRO A 43 24.01 3.92 -24.15
N ASN A 44 23.58 5.00 -23.54
CA ASN A 44 22.72 5.98 -24.17
C ASN A 44 23.40 6.76 -25.32
N LEU A 45 24.71 6.69 -25.42
CA LEU A 45 25.43 7.19 -26.61
C LEU A 45 24.93 6.53 -27.90
N ILE A 46 24.54 5.24 -27.83
CA ILE A 46 23.99 4.47 -28.96
C ILE A 46 22.44 4.45 -28.91
N LEU A 47 21.87 4.18 -27.76
CA LEU A 47 20.42 4.01 -27.61
C LEU A 47 19.64 5.30 -27.86
N LYS A 48 20.25 6.46 -27.61
CA LYS A 48 19.65 7.80 -27.80
C LYS A 48 18.27 7.93 -27.20
N ILE A 49 18.07 7.29 -26.07
CA ILE A 49 16.83 7.41 -25.30
C ILE A 49 16.74 8.86 -24.80
N PRO A 50 15.63 9.56 -25.00
CA PRO A 50 15.49 10.93 -24.53
C PRO A 50 15.79 11.05 -23.03
N ASN A 51 16.59 12.06 -22.63
CA ASN A 51 16.93 12.30 -21.24
C ASN A 51 15.71 12.42 -20.33
N SER A 52 14.57 12.83 -20.85
CA SER A 52 13.31 12.86 -20.13
C SER A 52 12.85 11.50 -19.58
N PHE A 53 13.31 10.39 -20.17
CA PHE A 53 13.09 9.06 -19.62
C PHE A 53 13.99 8.75 -18.42
N PHE A 54 15.15 9.41 -18.33
CA PHE A 54 16.08 9.28 -17.21
C PHE A 54 15.89 10.40 -16.18
N ASP A 55 15.19 11.48 -16.56
CA ASP A 55 14.85 12.63 -15.72
C ASP A 55 13.81 12.32 -14.62
N ASN A 56 13.62 11.06 -14.28
CA ASN A 56 13.06 10.66 -13.00
C ASN A 56 13.96 11.07 -11.81
N ASN A 57 15.03 11.79 -12.06
CA ASN A 57 15.77 12.62 -11.13
C ASN A 57 14.99 13.88 -10.69
N LYS A 58 13.70 13.73 -10.37
CA LYS A 58 13.12 14.65 -9.40
C LYS A 58 13.98 14.46 -8.15
N ASN A 59 14.79 15.45 -7.87
CA ASN A 59 15.67 15.42 -6.72
C ASN A 59 14.82 14.99 -5.52
N PHE A 60 15.23 13.96 -4.80
CA PHE A 60 14.52 13.46 -3.62
C PHE A 60 14.19 14.61 -2.65
N GLU A 61 15.08 15.58 -2.53
CA GLU A 61 14.90 16.80 -1.75
C GLU A 61 13.71 17.63 -2.25
N ASP A 62 13.51 17.73 -3.57
CA ASP A 62 12.38 18.48 -4.14
C ASP A 62 11.05 17.77 -3.87
N ILE A 63 11.03 16.44 -3.87
CA ILE A 63 9.83 15.68 -3.51
C ILE A 63 9.48 15.90 -2.05
N LEU A 64 10.46 15.83 -1.15
CA LEU A 64 10.26 16.12 0.26
C LEU A 64 9.81 17.57 0.49
N LYS A 65 10.40 18.53 -0.20
CA LYS A 65 10.03 19.94 -0.12
C LYS A 65 8.59 20.17 -0.58
N LYS A 66 8.20 19.58 -1.72
CA LYS A 66 6.82 19.64 -2.23
C LYS A 66 5.84 18.97 -1.27
N ARG A 67 6.19 17.80 -0.73
CA ARG A 67 5.36 17.13 0.28
C ARG A 67 5.15 18.02 1.51
N LYS A 68 6.22 18.58 2.06
CA LYS A 68 6.15 19.49 3.23
C LYS A 68 5.31 20.74 2.95
N LYS A 69 5.32 21.23 1.72
CA LYS A 69 4.53 22.39 1.30
C LYS A 69 3.05 22.08 1.14
N ASN A 70 2.71 20.95 0.54
CA ASN A 70 1.37 20.66 0.02
C ASN A 70 0.56 19.68 0.88
N ILE A 71 1.23 18.85 1.71
CA ILE A 71 0.59 17.82 2.53
C ILE A 71 0.66 18.21 4.00
N SER A 72 -0.43 18.02 4.74
CA SER A 72 -0.51 18.35 6.16
C SER A 72 0.63 17.71 6.95
N ARG A 73 1.18 18.47 7.90
CA ARG A 73 2.24 18.01 8.82
C ARG A 73 1.83 16.81 9.68
N ASN A 74 0.54 16.62 9.88
CA ASN A 74 0.00 15.50 10.66
C ASN A 74 0.10 14.17 9.91
N LEU A 75 0.26 14.20 8.58
CA LEU A 75 0.52 13.03 7.76
C LEU A 75 2.03 12.77 7.68
N THR A 76 2.57 12.21 8.75
CA THR A 76 4.00 11.94 8.89
C THR A 76 4.47 10.83 7.95
N ILE A 77 5.76 10.87 7.61
CA ILE A 77 6.44 9.75 6.95
C ILE A 77 6.88 8.78 8.05
N SER A 78 6.67 7.48 7.82
CA SER A 78 6.86 6.45 8.86
C SER A 78 8.32 6.14 9.19
N TYR A 79 9.28 6.55 8.35
CA TYR A 79 10.69 6.18 8.49
C TYR A 79 11.57 7.42 8.68
N ASN A 80 12.58 7.31 9.55
CA ASN A 80 13.58 8.37 9.77
C ASN A 80 14.34 8.71 8.48
N LYS A 81 14.63 7.69 7.65
CA LYS A 81 15.15 7.85 6.30
C LYS A 81 14.01 7.55 5.32
N PRO A 82 13.36 8.57 4.75
CA PRO A 82 12.23 8.35 3.85
C PRO A 82 12.63 7.51 2.65
N LEU A 83 11.74 6.61 2.25
CA LEU A 83 11.91 5.79 1.07
C LEU A 83 11.13 6.41 -0.10
N HIS A 84 11.76 6.48 -1.27
CA HIS A 84 11.13 6.95 -2.50
C HIS A 84 10.78 5.75 -3.36
N MET A 85 9.54 5.26 -3.20
CA MET A 85 9.02 4.13 -3.97
C MET A 85 8.57 4.60 -5.34
N LEU A 86 8.95 3.84 -6.39
CA LEU A 86 8.53 4.09 -7.77
C LEU A 86 7.55 3.06 -8.28
N GLU A 87 7.76 1.80 -7.92
CA GLU A 87 6.98 0.68 -8.42
C GLU A 87 6.63 -0.30 -7.30
N ALA A 88 5.62 -1.10 -7.56
CA ALA A 88 5.29 -2.23 -6.71
C ALA A 88 4.75 -3.39 -7.57
N LYS A 89 5.12 -4.62 -7.22
CA LYS A 89 4.64 -5.83 -7.89
C LYS A 89 4.57 -6.98 -6.91
N ASP A 90 3.51 -7.75 -7.01
CA ASP A 90 3.21 -8.86 -6.09
C ASP A 90 3.32 -8.36 -4.63
N GLN A 91 4.19 -8.95 -3.82
CA GLN A 91 4.40 -8.56 -2.42
C GLN A 91 5.55 -7.56 -2.22
N TYR A 92 6.07 -6.95 -3.27
CA TYR A 92 7.27 -6.12 -3.19
C TYR A 92 7.07 -4.70 -3.68
N PHE A 93 7.77 -3.77 -3.01
CA PHE A 93 8.07 -2.43 -3.49
C PHE A 93 9.46 -2.33 -4.09
N PHE A 94 9.62 -1.38 -5.00
CA PHE A 94 10.90 -1.03 -5.59
C PHE A 94 11.13 0.47 -5.46
N ASP A 95 12.29 0.84 -4.91
CA ASP A 95 12.66 2.23 -4.79
C ASP A 95 13.31 2.78 -6.06
N ARG A 96 13.66 4.08 -6.05
CA ARG A 96 14.32 4.76 -7.18
C ARG A 96 15.68 4.17 -7.58
N TYR A 97 16.26 3.32 -6.75
CA TYR A 97 17.53 2.64 -7.02
C TYR A 97 17.34 1.18 -7.43
N GLY A 98 16.09 0.75 -7.65
CA GLY A 98 15.75 -0.63 -7.97
C GLY A 98 15.85 -1.58 -6.78
N ARG A 99 16.07 -1.09 -5.55
CA ARG A 99 16.13 -1.95 -4.37
C ARG A 99 14.74 -2.46 -4.03
N ARG A 100 14.67 -3.74 -3.74
CA ARG A 100 13.44 -4.46 -3.43
C ARG A 100 13.17 -4.48 -1.92
N TYR A 101 11.92 -4.21 -1.54
CA TYR A 101 11.43 -4.24 -0.16
C TYR A 101 10.20 -5.13 -0.09
N LEU A 102 10.15 -6.03 0.88
CA LEU A 102 8.93 -6.78 1.18
C LEU A 102 7.90 -5.83 1.80
N ASP A 103 6.71 -5.78 1.23
CA ASP A 103 5.61 -5.00 1.78
C ASP A 103 4.93 -5.75 2.94
N CYS A 104 5.22 -5.31 4.15
CA CYS A 104 4.58 -5.79 5.37
C CYS A 104 3.62 -4.75 5.99
N VAL A 105 3.28 -3.70 5.25
CA VAL A 105 2.49 -2.57 5.76
C VAL A 105 1.16 -2.41 5.04
N ASN A 106 1.13 -2.55 3.70
CA ASN A 106 -0.09 -2.31 2.93
C ASN A 106 -0.99 -3.55 2.92
N ASN A 107 -2.05 -3.49 3.70
CA ASN A 107 -3.03 -4.57 3.82
C ASN A 107 -4.21 -4.45 2.83
N ILE A 108 -4.13 -3.57 1.84
CA ILE A 108 -5.17 -3.40 0.80
C ILE A 108 -4.90 -4.31 -0.41
N SER A 109 -3.64 -4.53 -0.74
CA SER A 109 -3.22 -5.32 -1.92
C SER A 109 -3.22 -6.82 -1.64
N HIS A 110 -4.37 -7.40 -1.28
CA HIS A 110 -4.49 -8.81 -0.87
C HIS A 110 -4.02 -9.82 -1.93
N VAL A 111 -4.12 -9.45 -3.22
CA VAL A 111 -3.66 -10.27 -4.35
C VAL A 111 -2.33 -9.81 -4.92
N GLY A 112 -1.62 -8.97 -4.16
CA GLY A 112 -0.38 -8.33 -4.58
C GLY A 112 -0.58 -7.05 -5.38
N HIS A 113 0.50 -6.28 -5.44
CA HIS A 113 0.56 -5.05 -6.24
C HIS A 113 0.53 -5.37 -7.74
N SER A 114 -0.03 -4.46 -8.51
CA SER A 114 -0.04 -4.52 -9.99
C SER A 114 -0.61 -5.83 -10.55
N ASN A 115 -1.61 -6.41 -9.86
CA ASN A 115 -2.26 -7.64 -10.31
C ASN A 115 -2.99 -7.41 -11.65
N SER A 116 -2.56 -8.10 -12.68
CA SER A 116 -3.06 -7.91 -14.06
C SER A 116 -4.54 -8.27 -14.21
N HIS A 117 -5.04 -9.27 -13.50
CA HIS A 117 -6.45 -9.66 -13.55
C HIS A 117 -7.35 -8.55 -12.98
N VAL A 118 -6.99 -8.02 -11.81
CA VAL A 118 -7.72 -6.89 -11.19
C VAL A 118 -7.66 -5.66 -12.11
N HIS A 119 -6.47 -5.31 -12.62
CA HIS A 119 -6.28 -4.17 -13.51
C HIS A 119 -7.15 -4.25 -14.76
N ASN A 120 -7.10 -5.38 -15.48
CA ASN A 120 -7.88 -5.59 -16.69
C ASN A 120 -9.39 -5.57 -16.42
N SER A 121 -9.83 -6.16 -15.31
CA SER A 121 -11.24 -6.15 -14.90
C SER A 121 -11.73 -4.73 -14.61
N MET A 122 -10.91 -3.91 -13.93
CA MET A 122 -11.23 -2.51 -13.67
C MET A 122 -11.34 -1.69 -14.96
N ILE A 123 -10.38 -1.84 -15.89
CA ILE A 123 -10.41 -1.14 -17.19
C ILE A 123 -11.67 -1.53 -17.96
N ASN A 124 -11.93 -2.83 -18.10
CA ASN A 124 -13.08 -3.33 -18.84
C ASN A 124 -14.39 -2.80 -18.27
N GLN A 125 -14.54 -2.79 -16.95
CA GLN A 125 -15.75 -2.27 -16.32
C GLN A 125 -15.88 -0.75 -16.48
N ASN A 126 -14.80 0.01 -16.33
CA ASN A 126 -14.81 1.46 -16.50
C ASN A 126 -15.16 1.90 -17.93
N LEU A 127 -14.71 1.15 -18.92
CA LEU A 127 -15.07 1.39 -20.32
C LEU A 127 -16.53 1.04 -20.64
N LYS A 128 -17.14 0.15 -19.85
CA LYS A 128 -18.51 -0.33 -20.06
C LYS A 128 -19.54 0.51 -19.32
N LEU A 129 -19.36 0.67 -18.02
CA LEU A 129 -20.33 1.36 -17.17
C LEU A 129 -19.69 1.72 -15.82
N ASN A 130 -19.84 3.00 -15.43
CA ASN A 130 -19.55 3.50 -14.10
C ASN A 130 -20.79 4.23 -13.57
N THR A 131 -21.52 3.61 -12.64
CA THR A 131 -22.77 4.13 -12.10
C THR A 131 -22.92 3.79 -10.61
N ASN A 132 -24.04 4.19 -10.02
CA ASN A 132 -24.36 3.96 -8.62
C ASN A 132 -25.55 2.99 -8.45
N THR A 133 -25.85 2.65 -7.23
CA THR A 133 -26.88 1.66 -6.86
C THR A 133 -28.34 2.08 -7.16
N ARG A 134 -28.56 3.25 -7.76
CA ARG A 134 -29.90 3.68 -8.21
C ARG A 134 -30.34 2.99 -9.48
N TYR A 135 -29.40 2.37 -10.19
CA TYR A 135 -29.66 1.66 -11.45
C TYR A 135 -29.41 0.16 -11.26
N LEU A 136 -30.13 -0.65 -12.01
CA LEU A 136 -29.87 -2.09 -12.04
C LEU A 136 -28.67 -2.37 -12.96
N TYR A 137 -27.73 -3.15 -12.48
CA TYR A 137 -26.61 -3.66 -13.26
C TYR A 137 -26.02 -4.94 -12.64
N ASP A 138 -25.47 -5.80 -13.47
CA ASP A 138 -25.19 -7.20 -13.10
C ASP A 138 -24.06 -7.33 -12.07
N VAL A 139 -22.94 -6.61 -12.31
CA VAL A 139 -21.69 -6.75 -11.54
C VAL A 139 -21.88 -6.60 -10.02
N ILE A 140 -22.75 -5.69 -9.55
CA ILE A 140 -22.97 -5.51 -8.12
C ILE A 140 -23.70 -6.73 -7.52
N ASN A 141 -24.64 -7.31 -8.26
CA ASN A 141 -25.39 -8.49 -7.81
C ASN A 141 -24.48 -9.72 -7.77
N GLU A 142 -23.70 -9.93 -8.86
CA GLU A 142 -22.73 -11.03 -8.92
C GLU A 142 -21.70 -10.96 -7.80
N TYR A 143 -21.21 -9.76 -7.50
CA TYR A 143 -20.28 -9.55 -6.39
C TYR A 143 -20.93 -9.78 -5.04
N SER A 144 -22.17 -9.29 -4.86
CA SER A 144 -22.95 -9.50 -3.64
C SER A 144 -23.16 -11.00 -3.36
N ASP A 145 -23.57 -11.77 -4.36
CA ASP A 145 -23.79 -13.21 -4.23
C ASP A 145 -22.48 -13.95 -3.87
N LYS A 146 -21.38 -13.63 -4.57
CA LYS A 146 -20.07 -14.23 -4.27
C LYS A 146 -19.61 -13.90 -2.86
N LEU A 147 -19.81 -12.68 -2.39
CA LEU A 147 -19.36 -12.25 -1.07
C LEU A 147 -20.26 -12.87 0.01
N LEU A 148 -21.57 -12.80 -0.11
CA LEU A 148 -22.52 -13.35 0.85
C LEU A 148 -22.40 -14.87 0.98
N SER A 149 -22.01 -15.59 -0.08
CA SER A 149 -21.76 -17.04 -0.02
C SER A 149 -20.61 -17.43 0.93
N LYS A 150 -19.81 -16.47 1.42
CA LYS A 150 -18.72 -16.70 2.39
C LYS A 150 -19.16 -16.44 3.84
N PHE A 151 -20.39 -16.02 4.05
CA PHE A 151 -20.94 -15.70 5.37
C PHE A 151 -22.05 -16.69 5.75
N PRO A 152 -22.36 -16.81 7.05
CA PRO A 152 -23.51 -17.58 7.49
C PRO A 152 -24.81 -17.05 6.86
N GLU A 153 -25.75 -17.94 6.53
CA GLU A 153 -27.01 -17.64 5.85
C GLU A 153 -27.81 -16.48 6.47
N LYS A 154 -27.71 -16.32 7.77
CA LYS A 154 -28.37 -15.23 8.53
C LYS A 154 -27.85 -13.83 8.14
N LEU A 155 -26.62 -13.73 7.61
CA LEU A 155 -26.02 -12.49 7.12
C LEU A 155 -26.23 -12.38 5.62
N ASN A 156 -27.43 -12.02 5.21
CA ASN A 156 -27.90 -12.05 3.83
C ASN A 156 -28.15 -10.67 3.20
N LYS A 157 -27.70 -9.61 3.85
CA LYS A 157 -27.75 -8.23 3.33
C LYS A 157 -26.39 -7.59 3.40
N ILE A 158 -26.08 -6.76 2.41
CA ILE A 158 -24.79 -6.10 2.28
C ILE A 158 -24.94 -4.62 1.98
N PHE A 159 -24.05 -3.82 2.55
CA PHE A 159 -23.84 -2.42 2.19
C PHE A 159 -22.43 -2.25 1.67
N PHE A 160 -22.30 -1.64 0.49
CA PHE A 160 -21.02 -1.25 -0.05
C PHE A 160 -20.75 0.23 0.26
N VAL A 161 -19.58 0.50 0.79
CA VAL A 161 -19.10 1.83 1.16
C VAL A 161 -17.64 2.01 0.69
N CYS A 162 -17.13 3.23 0.72
CA CYS A 162 -15.82 3.52 0.13
C CYS A 162 -14.65 3.19 1.06
N THR A 163 -14.85 3.14 2.37
CA THR A 163 -13.78 2.94 3.35
C THR A 163 -14.22 2.08 4.53
N GLY A 164 -13.24 1.47 5.23
CA GLY A 164 -13.50 0.77 6.48
C GLY A 164 -14.05 1.71 7.57
N SER A 165 -13.69 2.99 7.55
CA SER A 165 -14.27 3.99 8.46
C SER A 165 -15.76 4.16 8.21
N GLU A 166 -16.19 4.29 6.96
CA GLU A 166 -17.60 4.39 6.61
C GLU A 166 -18.37 3.10 6.96
N ALA A 167 -17.75 1.93 6.74
CA ALA A 167 -18.36 0.65 7.08
C ALA A 167 -18.62 0.53 8.59
N ASN A 168 -17.64 0.84 9.42
CA ASN A 168 -17.77 0.79 10.87
C ASN A 168 -18.74 1.85 11.40
N ASP A 169 -18.72 3.05 10.84
CA ASP A 169 -19.63 4.13 11.22
C ASP A 169 -21.10 3.78 10.90
N LEU A 170 -21.32 3.22 9.72
CA LEU A 170 -22.64 2.71 9.33
C LEU A 170 -23.09 1.57 10.25
N ALA A 171 -22.22 0.60 10.53
CA ALA A 171 -22.52 -0.52 11.43
C ALA A 171 -22.87 -0.04 12.84
N TYR A 172 -22.10 0.91 13.38
CA TYR A 172 -22.36 1.50 14.69
C TYR A 172 -23.70 2.24 14.71
N ARG A 173 -24.01 3.03 13.69
CA ARG A 173 -25.29 3.71 13.56
C ARG A 173 -26.48 2.74 13.48
N ILE A 174 -26.34 1.65 12.72
CA ILE A 174 -27.37 0.59 12.65
C ILE A 174 -27.57 -0.04 14.02
N ALA A 175 -26.48 -0.40 14.70
CA ALA A 175 -26.54 -1.00 16.05
C ALA A 175 -27.24 -0.07 17.05
N GLN A 176 -26.88 1.21 17.09
CA GLN A 176 -27.53 2.20 17.97
C GLN A 176 -29.03 2.34 17.65
N THR A 177 -29.38 2.37 16.37
CA THR A 177 -30.77 2.49 15.94
C THR A 177 -31.59 1.27 16.38
N TYR A 178 -31.03 0.08 16.27
CA TYR A 178 -31.67 -1.17 16.61
C TYR A 178 -31.80 -1.36 18.15
N THR A 179 -30.69 -1.15 18.87
CA THR A 179 -30.63 -1.39 20.32
C THR A 179 -31.18 -0.24 21.17
N LYS A 180 -31.30 0.94 20.58
CA LYS A 180 -31.61 2.20 21.28
C LYS A 180 -30.56 2.57 22.34
N SER A 181 -29.34 2.00 22.28
CA SER A 181 -28.25 2.25 23.19
C SER A 181 -27.05 2.89 22.44
N LYS A 182 -26.30 3.70 23.17
CA LYS A 182 -25.01 4.24 22.71
C LYS A 182 -23.83 3.43 23.26
N ASP A 183 -24.07 2.59 24.27
CA ASP A 183 -23.01 1.81 24.90
C ASP A 183 -22.34 0.86 23.92
N VAL A 184 -21.04 0.85 23.95
CA VAL A 184 -20.21 0.03 23.04
C VAL A 184 -18.98 -0.51 23.76
N PHE A 185 -18.67 -1.77 23.50
CA PHE A 185 -17.45 -2.42 23.96
C PHE A 185 -16.40 -2.38 22.86
N VAL A 186 -15.20 -1.98 23.21
CA VAL A 186 -14.03 -1.90 22.32
C VAL A 186 -12.83 -2.59 22.95
N ILE A 187 -11.95 -3.13 22.13
CA ILE A 187 -10.71 -3.75 22.61
C ILE A 187 -9.64 -2.68 22.84
N ASN A 188 -8.91 -2.79 23.93
CA ASN A 188 -7.78 -1.91 24.22
C ASN A 188 -6.79 -1.82 23.05
N ASN A 189 -6.25 -0.64 22.80
CA ASN A 189 -5.37 -0.30 21.67
C ASN A 189 -6.00 -0.42 20.27
N ALA A 190 -7.30 -0.73 20.15
CA ALA A 190 -7.94 -0.84 18.85
C ALA A 190 -8.09 0.52 18.15
N TYR A 191 -8.10 0.47 16.82
CA TYR A 191 -8.42 1.56 15.93
C TYR A 191 -9.56 1.16 14.98
N HIS A 192 -10.64 1.92 14.96
CA HIS A 192 -11.85 1.59 14.22
C HIS A 192 -12.10 2.50 13.01
N GLY A 193 -11.39 3.60 12.89
CA GLY A 193 -11.56 4.56 11.80
C GLY A 193 -11.32 6.00 12.26
N HIS A 194 -11.53 6.95 11.35
CA HIS A 194 -11.23 8.37 11.59
C HIS A 194 -12.44 9.30 11.40
N THR A 195 -13.67 8.79 11.31
CA THR A 195 -14.87 9.61 11.49
C THR A 195 -14.97 10.06 12.96
N ASN A 196 -15.70 11.11 13.24
CA ASN A 196 -15.81 11.64 14.61
C ASN A 196 -16.26 10.58 15.61
N SER A 197 -17.29 9.79 15.25
CA SER A 197 -17.79 8.69 16.07
C SER A 197 -16.72 7.62 16.29
N LEU A 198 -15.98 7.24 15.27
CA LEU A 198 -14.98 6.18 15.36
C LEU A 198 -13.67 6.62 16.04
N ILE A 199 -13.33 7.90 16.00
CA ILE A 199 -12.25 8.47 16.83
C ILE A 199 -12.60 8.28 18.30
N ASP A 200 -13.85 8.59 18.68
CA ASP A 200 -14.34 8.37 20.05
C ASP A 200 -14.31 6.87 20.44
N LEU A 201 -14.55 5.95 19.50
CA LEU A 201 -14.52 4.50 19.75
C LEU A 201 -13.11 3.88 19.74
N SER A 202 -12.07 4.63 19.38
CA SER A 202 -10.72 4.09 19.16
C SER A 202 -9.78 4.39 20.33
N PRO A 203 -9.50 3.43 21.25
CA PRO A 203 -8.54 3.60 22.34
C PRO A 203 -7.18 4.10 21.82
N TYR A 204 -6.70 3.56 20.71
CA TYR A 204 -5.50 4.05 20.03
C TYR A 204 -5.49 5.57 19.79
N LYS A 205 -6.67 6.19 19.64
CA LYS A 205 -6.81 7.62 19.39
C LYS A 205 -7.07 8.41 20.68
N PHE A 206 -8.06 8.02 21.48
CA PHE A 206 -8.44 8.82 22.64
C PHE A 206 -7.44 8.72 23.79
N ASP A 207 -6.66 7.63 23.92
CA ASP A 207 -5.56 7.48 24.86
C ASP A 207 -4.21 7.98 24.29
N GLY A 208 -4.15 8.22 22.98
CA GLY A 208 -2.96 8.65 22.28
C GLY A 208 -2.67 10.15 22.44
N LYS A 209 -1.52 10.58 21.92
CA LYS A 209 -1.11 11.98 21.95
C LYS A 209 -2.15 12.88 21.24
N GLY A 210 -2.72 13.83 21.98
CA GLY A 210 -3.77 14.74 21.50
C GLY A 210 -5.17 14.13 21.54
N GLY A 211 -5.34 12.96 22.16
CA GLY A 211 -6.65 12.37 22.42
C GLY A 211 -7.44 13.17 23.47
N LEU A 212 -8.76 13.07 23.41
CA LEU A 212 -9.68 13.77 24.29
C LEU A 212 -10.19 12.89 25.45
N GLY A 213 -9.59 11.71 25.63
CA GLY A 213 -10.02 10.73 26.60
C GLY A 213 -11.25 9.93 26.18
N LYS A 214 -11.54 8.90 26.96
CA LYS A 214 -12.66 7.98 26.76
C LYS A 214 -14.00 8.63 27.11
N LYS A 215 -15.00 8.44 26.28
CA LYS A 215 -16.39 8.84 26.57
C LYS A 215 -17.07 7.83 27.52
N ASP A 216 -18.09 8.27 28.28
CA ASP A 216 -18.74 7.46 29.31
C ASP A 216 -19.42 6.20 28.75
N TYR A 217 -19.98 6.27 27.54
CA TYR A 217 -20.65 5.15 26.87
C TYR A 217 -19.70 4.14 26.23
N ILE A 218 -18.36 4.30 26.40
CA ILE A 218 -17.37 3.41 25.81
C ILE A 218 -16.77 2.54 26.91
N HIS A 219 -16.87 1.23 26.73
CA HIS A 219 -16.37 0.22 27.64
C HIS A 219 -15.19 -0.50 27.01
N VAL A 220 -13.98 -0.26 27.55
CA VAL A 220 -12.73 -0.84 27.03
C VAL A 220 -12.52 -2.21 27.66
N LEU A 221 -12.40 -3.22 26.82
CA LEU A 221 -12.01 -4.58 27.18
C LEU A 221 -10.51 -4.77 26.99
N GLU A 222 -9.89 -5.59 27.80
CA GLU A 222 -8.49 -5.95 27.62
C GLU A 222 -8.30 -6.79 26.34
N MET A 223 -7.17 -6.54 25.67
CA MET A 223 -6.79 -7.34 24.52
C MET A 223 -6.50 -8.78 24.96
N PRO A 224 -7.09 -9.78 24.32
CA PRO A 224 -6.82 -11.20 24.59
C PRO A 224 -5.46 -11.61 24.00
N ASP A 225 -4.38 -11.13 24.61
CA ASP A 225 -2.99 -11.45 24.24
C ASP A 225 -2.47 -12.58 25.14
N PRO A 226 -2.33 -13.83 24.61
CA PRO A 226 -1.87 -14.97 25.40
C PRO A 226 -0.40 -14.87 25.84
N LEU A 227 0.38 -14.04 25.18
CA LEU A 227 1.79 -13.87 25.47
C LEU A 227 2.09 -12.79 26.53
N ARG A 228 1.45 -11.63 26.41
CA ARG A 228 1.72 -10.45 27.24
C ARG A 228 0.53 -9.95 28.04
N GLY A 229 -0.66 -10.43 27.71
CA GLY A 229 -1.90 -10.05 28.38
C GLY A 229 -2.10 -10.70 29.75
N LYS A 230 -3.17 -10.30 30.44
CA LYS A 230 -3.58 -10.87 31.74
C LYS A 230 -3.96 -12.34 31.66
N TRP A 231 -4.51 -12.74 30.54
CA TRP A 231 -5.09 -14.08 30.31
C TRP A 231 -4.05 -14.96 29.65
N LYS A 232 -3.18 -15.56 30.47
CA LYS A 232 -2.24 -16.59 30.01
C LYS A 232 -2.94 -17.94 30.08
N TYR A 233 -2.91 -18.66 28.98
CA TYR A 233 -3.35 -20.06 28.94
C TYR A 233 -2.24 -20.97 29.43
#